data_2f3e59c89ae55c155faeb21cf2224716
#
_entry.id   2f3e59c89ae55c155faeb21cf2224716
#
_cell.length_a   1.000
_cell.length_b   1.000
_cell.length_c   1.000
_cell.angle_alpha   90.00
_cell.angle_beta   90.00
_cell.angle_gamma   90.00
#
_symmetry.space_group_name_H-M   'P 1'
#
loop_
_entity.id
_entity.type
_entity.pdbx_description
1 polymer ?
#
loop_
_entity_poly.entity_id
_entity_poly.type
_entity_poly.pdbx_seq_one_letter_code
_entity_poly.pdbx_strand_id
1 'polypeptide(L)'
;MPYLIVEEGLSGPERIDIDSDLVLLGRHPDCQIRLNDISVSRQHARIMKQQGNYYLEDLHSRNKTLLNDQPIQGKVRLRNKDCIKVCGFSFRFMRSEASSAMLPTSLDPAGQETMALAVPSLIDKEIPSAKEIQRALLNDGKFENDTAVIQSLKVKRSSESLEADRARAETKLQAILEISKALGTTLRLQTVMETILRQSFKLFPQTDSVFLIMKDRQTGELTIPARQHQSHIDPQAARASRTIVELAMNSKEAILSRNAMEDSRFSSSDSIQDMDPGATMCVPLVETSGTVLGALQLITSDLRESYSEEDLDVLLSVASQVSLAIQNAHQHEMLLKQHELERELEFAMRVQLGFLPSERPAIPGYTFCDYYEAAKHVGGDYFDYIKLPDDRLAIVLGDVAGKGVPAALFMARLLSSTRNHLMTEATASATLGAMNAELSSVEIGFRFITLVMLVLDLKTNKISLVNAGHMPPLLIDAEAKVRPLGKEISGMPLGVNPEQKFQELEFELQPGESLVLYTDGITETLNPEKELFGTKRLIKSLENSFESMDELIEQVVQEVDQFARKLSQSDDMCLVALRREKISG
;
A
#
# COMPACT_ATOMS: atom_id res chain seq x y z
N MET A 1 36.20 13.68 2.69
CA MET A 1 35.62 12.34 2.86
C MET A 1 34.13 12.42 2.60
N PRO A 2 33.48 11.41 2.04
CA PRO A 2 32.02 11.39 1.89
C PRO A 2 31.36 11.15 3.26
N TYR A 3 30.14 11.62 3.38
CA TYR A 3 29.35 11.49 4.59
C TYR A 3 27.87 11.45 4.27
N LEU A 4 27.07 10.94 5.20
CA LEU A 4 25.62 10.99 5.17
C LEU A 4 25.13 12.08 6.11
N ILE A 5 24.18 12.88 5.67
CA ILE A 5 23.40 13.76 6.54
C ILE A 5 22.11 13.00 6.89
N VAL A 6 21.82 12.85 8.18
CA VAL A 6 20.57 12.26 8.65
C VAL A 6 19.46 13.30 8.49
N GLU A 7 18.43 12.98 7.69
CA GLU A 7 17.27 13.86 7.48
C GLU A 7 16.08 13.44 8.35
N GLU A 8 15.90 12.12 8.54
CA GLU A 8 14.79 11.56 9.35
C GLU A 8 15.20 10.25 10.04
N GLY A 9 14.65 10.00 11.23
CA GLY A 9 14.57 8.68 11.88
C GLY A 9 15.65 8.33 12.90
N LEU A 10 16.80 8.98 12.94
CA LEU A 10 17.84 8.71 13.95
C LEU A 10 17.87 9.80 15.02
N SER A 11 17.84 9.39 16.30
CA SER A 11 18.14 10.24 17.44
C SER A 11 19.66 10.24 17.68
N GLY A 12 20.44 10.88 16.78
CA GLY A 12 21.90 10.83 16.81
C GLY A 12 22.54 11.98 16.04
N PRO A 13 23.86 11.93 15.78
CA PRO A 13 24.55 13.00 15.08
C PRO A 13 23.93 13.23 13.70
N GLU A 14 23.69 14.50 13.35
CA GLU A 14 23.14 14.91 12.05
C GLU A 14 24.03 14.48 10.86
N ARG A 15 25.27 14.06 11.13
CA ARG A 15 26.27 13.68 10.14
C ARG A 15 26.96 12.37 10.51
N ILE A 16 27.06 11.45 9.55
CA ILE A 16 27.76 10.17 9.65
C ILE A 16 28.84 10.13 8.58
N ASP A 17 30.11 10.12 8.96
CA ASP A 17 31.22 10.03 8.03
C ASP A 17 31.37 8.58 7.51
N ILE A 18 31.72 8.42 6.22
CA ILE A 18 31.94 7.12 5.57
C ILE A 18 33.45 6.90 5.50
N ASP A 19 34.02 6.31 6.55
CA ASP A 19 35.46 6.12 6.72
C ASP A 19 35.97 4.78 6.20
N SER A 20 35.08 3.84 5.91
CA SER A 20 35.42 2.49 5.43
C SER A 20 35.00 2.26 3.98
N ASP A 21 35.66 1.32 3.31
CA ASP A 21 35.34 0.93 1.93
C ASP A 21 34.03 0.15 1.84
N LEU A 22 33.49 -0.34 2.98
CA LEU A 22 32.22 -1.01 3.12
C LEU A 22 31.51 -0.50 4.38
N VAL A 23 30.29 0.00 4.23
CA VAL A 23 29.43 0.44 5.33
C VAL A 23 28.10 -0.28 5.21
N LEU A 24 27.73 -1.04 6.25
CA LEU A 24 26.45 -1.75 6.37
C LEU A 24 25.42 -0.88 7.08
N LEU A 25 24.22 -0.85 6.53
CA LEU A 25 23.04 -0.24 7.13
C LEU A 25 22.04 -1.36 7.49
N GLY A 26 21.57 -1.37 8.72
CA GLY A 26 20.62 -2.40 9.16
C GLY A 26 20.41 -2.36 10.68
N ARG A 27 19.52 -3.23 11.19
CA ARG A 27 19.23 -3.30 12.63
C ARG A 27 20.24 -4.13 13.44
N HIS A 28 21.06 -4.95 12.76
CA HIS A 28 22.04 -5.80 13.48
C HIS A 28 23.10 -4.94 14.18
N PRO A 29 23.55 -5.33 15.39
CA PRO A 29 24.61 -4.62 16.11
C PRO A 29 25.90 -4.43 15.32
N ASP A 30 26.23 -5.32 14.40
CA ASP A 30 27.45 -5.27 13.57
C ASP A 30 27.34 -4.29 12.39
N CYS A 31 26.17 -3.70 12.16
CA CYS A 31 26.03 -2.66 11.14
C CYS A 31 26.66 -1.34 11.65
N GLN A 32 27.53 -0.73 10.82
CA GLN A 32 28.15 0.57 11.14
C GLN A 32 27.11 1.68 11.27
N ILE A 33 26.02 1.61 10.49
CA ILE A 33 24.87 2.49 10.64
C ILE A 33 23.71 1.62 11.14
N ARG A 34 23.59 1.60 12.46
CA ARG A 34 22.56 0.82 13.12
C ARG A 34 21.22 1.55 13.10
N LEU A 35 20.24 0.96 12.46
CA LEU A 35 18.88 1.47 12.34
C LEU A 35 17.98 0.62 13.24
N ASN A 36 17.74 1.11 14.46
CA ASN A 36 16.95 0.41 15.49
C ASN A 36 15.46 0.50 15.17
N ASP A 37 15.05 -0.17 14.09
CA ASP A 37 13.65 -0.29 13.71
C ASP A 37 13.40 -1.69 13.17
N ILE A 38 12.28 -2.28 13.55
CA ILE A 38 11.90 -3.64 13.20
C ILE A 38 11.56 -3.80 11.72
N SER A 39 11.15 -2.72 11.06
CA SER A 39 10.93 -2.67 9.62
C SER A 39 12.23 -2.76 8.82
N VAL A 40 13.39 -2.56 9.48
CA VAL A 40 14.71 -2.65 8.88
C VAL A 40 15.27 -4.05 9.02
N SER A 41 15.68 -4.68 7.91
CA SER A 41 16.34 -5.97 7.92
C SER A 41 17.64 -5.96 8.73
N ARG A 42 18.07 -7.08 9.29
CA ARG A 42 19.33 -7.20 10.05
C ARG A 42 20.50 -6.55 9.32
N GLN A 43 20.71 -6.92 8.06
CA GLN A 43 21.56 -6.24 7.08
C GLN A 43 20.65 -5.80 5.93
N HIS A 44 20.36 -4.51 5.86
CA HIS A 44 19.35 -4.00 4.92
C HIS A 44 19.97 -3.54 3.61
N ALA A 45 21.00 -2.72 3.70
CA ALA A 45 21.72 -2.19 2.56
C ALA A 45 23.20 -2.04 2.87
N ARG A 46 24.02 -1.89 1.82
CA ARG A 46 25.43 -1.57 1.97
C ARG A 46 25.86 -0.45 1.04
N ILE A 47 26.76 0.38 1.53
CA ILE A 47 27.48 1.36 0.72
C ILE A 47 28.91 0.84 0.53
N MET A 48 29.33 0.73 -0.72
CA MET A 48 30.65 0.21 -1.08
C MET A 48 31.43 1.23 -1.90
N LYS A 49 32.74 1.35 -1.62
CA LYS A 49 33.65 2.15 -2.43
C LYS A 49 34.37 1.25 -3.43
N GLN A 50 34.29 1.58 -4.72
CA GLN A 50 34.99 0.88 -5.79
C GLN A 50 35.57 1.90 -6.77
N GLN A 51 36.88 1.83 -7.02
CA GLN A 51 37.60 2.72 -7.95
C GLN A 51 37.30 4.21 -7.71
N GLY A 52 37.24 4.63 -6.43
CA GLY A 52 36.97 6.01 -6.05
C GLY A 52 35.49 6.46 -6.16
N ASN A 53 34.58 5.59 -6.55
CA ASN A 53 33.13 5.82 -6.59
C ASN A 53 32.44 5.05 -5.48
N TYR A 54 31.28 5.56 -5.04
CA TYR A 54 30.45 4.94 -4.01
C TYR A 54 29.21 4.34 -4.67
N TYR A 55 28.82 3.17 -4.19
CA TYR A 55 27.66 2.42 -4.68
C TYR A 55 26.81 1.99 -3.52
N LEU A 56 25.51 2.08 -3.70
CA LEU A 56 24.49 1.56 -2.79
C LEU A 56 23.95 0.24 -3.35
N GLU A 57 23.77 -0.74 -2.49
CA GLU A 57 23.18 -2.03 -2.85
C GLU A 57 22.24 -2.48 -1.75
N ASP A 58 21.04 -2.92 -2.15
CA ASP A 58 20.06 -3.54 -1.26
C ASP A 58 20.45 -5.01 -1.04
N LEU A 59 20.52 -5.43 0.22
CA LEU A 59 20.90 -6.80 0.60
C LEU A 59 19.69 -7.73 0.70
N HIS A 60 18.83 -7.69 -0.31
CA HIS A 60 17.56 -8.42 -0.33
C HIS A 60 16.65 -8.07 0.84
N SER A 61 16.66 -6.79 1.22
CA SER A 61 15.86 -6.32 2.33
C SER A 61 14.37 -6.51 2.09
N ARG A 62 13.61 -6.71 3.18
CA ARG A 62 12.15 -6.92 3.15
C ARG A 62 11.42 -5.70 2.56
N ASN A 63 11.77 -4.51 3.02
CA ASN A 63 11.07 -3.27 2.67
C ASN A 63 11.80 -2.43 1.62
N LYS A 64 12.80 -3.00 0.97
CA LYS A 64 13.60 -2.39 -0.08
C LYS A 64 14.26 -1.06 0.32
N THR A 65 15.42 -0.81 -0.30
CA THR A 65 16.12 0.46 -0.21
C THR A 65 15.69 1.35 -1.37
N LEU A 66 15.37 2.62 -1.08
CA LEU A 66 15.04 3.59 -2.12
C LEU A 66 16.21 4.55 -2.33
N LEU A 67 16.47 4.91 -3.56
CA LEU A 67 17.38 5.98 -3.95
C LEU A 67 16.58 7.03 -4.73
N ASN A 68 16.48 8.26 -4.19
CA ASN A 68 15.68 9.34 -4.76
C ASN A 68 14.22 8.90 -5.01
N ASP A 69 13.61 8.25 -4.00
CA ASP A 69 12.25 7.71 -4.01
C ASP A 69 11.98 6.58 -5.03
N GLN A 70 13.02 5.99 -5.62
CA GLN A 70 12.92 4.85 -6.52
C GLN A 70 13.56 3.61 -5.89
N PRO A 71 12.88 2.44 -5.85
CA PRO A 71 13.46 1.22 -5.31
C PRO A 71 14.64 0.76 -6.17
N ILE A 72 15.78 0.51 -5.52
CA ILE A 72 16.97 0.05 -6.23
C ILE A 72 16.88 -1.44 -6.52
N GLN A 73 17.34 -1.83 -7.72
CA GLN A 73 17.55 -3.22 -8.11
C GLN A 73 19.05 -3.45 -8.31
N GLY A 74 19.65 -4.20 -7.38
CA GLY A 74 21.09 -4.46 -7.42
C GLY A 74 21.91 -3.24 -7.00
N LYS A 75 23.11 -3.13 -7.58
CA LYS A 75 24.12 -2.14 -7.23
C LYS A 75 23.96 -0.84 -8.03
N VAL A 76 23.73 0.29 -7.36
CA VAL A 76 23.51 1.60 -7.98
C VAL A 76 24.59 2.59 -7.52
N ARG A 77 25.13 3.40 -8.44
CA ARG A 77 26.15 4.40 -8.13
C ARG A 77 25.52 5.61 -7.43
N LEU A 78 26.09 5.98 -6.27
CA LEU A 78 25.72 7.19 -5.52
C LEU A 78 26.35 8.44 -6.12
N ARG A 79 25.55 9.48 -6.27
CA ARG A 79 25.93 10.83 -6.68
C ARG A 79 25.82 11.80 -5.51
N ASN A 80 26.50 12.93 -5.61
CA ASN A 80 26.39 13.97 -4.55
C ASN A 80 24.94 14.47 -4.44
N LYS A 81 24.43 14.55 -3.23
CA LYS A 81 23.05 14.92 -2.84
C LYS A 81 21.99 13.85 -3.11
N ASP A 82 22.35 12.63 -3.46
CA ASP A 82 21.38 11.54 -3.54
C ASP A 82 20.74 11.29 -2.16
N CYS A 83 19.44 11.06 -2.16
CA CYS A 83 18.65 10.72 -0.98
C CYS A 83 18.47 9.19 -0.91
N ILE A 84 18.97 8.60 0.17
CA ILE A 84 18.86 7.18 0.49
C ILE A 84 17.77 7.01 1.54
N LYS A 85 16.74 6.21 1.26
CA LYS A 85 15.70 5.87 2.25
C LYS A 85 15.71 4.39 2.56
N VAL A 86 15.69 4.09 3.85
CA VAL A 86 15.61 2.75 4.42
C VAL A 86 14.47 2.77 5.42
N CYS A 87 13.31 2.28 5.04
CA CYS A 87 12.09 2.35 5.86
C CYS A 87 11.79 3.79 6.33
N GLY A 88 11.71 4.01 7.65
CA GLY A 88 11.50 5.32 8.26
C GLY A 88 12.77 6.21 8.39
N PHE A 89 13.89 5.81 7.77
CA PHE A 89 15.17 6.54 7.86
C PHE A 89 15.50 7.15 6.51
N SER A 90 15.90 8.44 6.53
CA SER A 90 16.29 9.18 5.33
C SER A 90 17.69 9.77 5.49
N PHE A 91 18.55 9.56 4.52
CA PHE A 91 19.94 10.00 4.50
C PHE A 91 20.27 10.69 3.20
N ARG A 92 20.96 11.82 3.25
CA ARG A 92 21.52 12.49 2.09
C ARG A 92 23.00 12.21 1.95
N PHE A 93 23.39 11.59 0.85
CA PHE A 93 24.79 11.31 0.55
C PHE A 93 25.51 12.57 0.07
N MET A 94 26.59 12.96 0.77
CA MET A 94 27.37 14.14 0.47
C MET A 94 28.82 13.74 0.16
N ARG A 95 29.37 14.33 -0.90
CA ARG A 95 30.76 14.15 -1.28
C ARG A 95 31.49 15.49 -1.05
N SER A 96 32.49 15.51 -0.17
CA SER A 96 33.35 16.69 0.03
C SER A 96 34.13 16.97 -1.25
N GLU A 97 33.93 18.11 -1.85
CA GLU A 97 34.77 18.60 -2.94
C GLU A 97 36.17 18.94 -2.39
N ALA A 98 37.11 18.04 -2.60
CA ALA A 98 38.51 18.42 -2.55
C ALA A 98 38.85 19.14 -3.86
N SER A 99 39.21 20.39 -3.77
CA SER A 99 39.81 21.25 -4.78
C SER A 99 40.49 20.47 -5.91
N SER A 100 40.01 20.63 -7.13
CA SER A 100 40.74 20.28 -8.35
C SER A 100 40.66 21.47 -9.30
N ALA A 101 41.69 22.28 -9.23
CA ALA A 101 42.08 23.13 -10.32
C ALA A 101 42.83 22.28 -11.37
N MET A 102 42.62 22.66 -12.66
CA MET A 102 43.34 22.31 -13.87
C MET A 102 42.67 21.32 -14.83
N LEU A 103 42.14 21.93 -15.87
CA LEU A 103 42.03 21.39 -17.22
C LEU A 103 43.42 21.15 -17.84
N PRO A 104 43.59 20.25 -18.81
CA PRO A 104 43.64 20.76 -20.18
C PRO A 104 42.80 19.98 -21.21
N THR A 105 42.35 20.76 -22.17
CA THR A 105 41.86 20.44 -23.50
C THR A 105 42.78 19.52 -24.30
N SER A 106 42.23 18.54 -25.05
CA SER A 106 42.34 18.41 -26.50
C SER A 106 41.89 17.04 -27.06
N LEU A 107 40.99 17.13 -28.02
CA LEU A 107 40.90 16.38 -29.29
C LEU A 107 40.62 14.88 -29.31
N ASP A 108 39.47 14.59 -29.96
CA ASP A 108 39.06 13.40 -30.71
C ASP A 108 40.13 12.84 -31.70
N PRO A 109 39.95 11.68 -32.39
CA PRO A 109 38.75 10.86 -32.58
C PRO A 109 38.98 9.33 -32.68
N ALA A 110 37.85 8.61 -32.83
CA ALA A 110 37.68 7.32 -33.52
C ALA A 110 37.95 6.01 -32.77
N GLY A 111 36.89 5.21 -32.69
CA GLY A 111 36.96 3.80 -32.35
C GLY A 111 35.56 3.24 -32.03
N GLN A 112 34.83 2.91 -33.08
CA GLN A 112 33.57 2.14 -33.03
C GLN A 112 33.80 0.77 -32.40
N GLU A 113 32.89 0.36 -31.53
CA GLU A 113 32.37 -1.00 -31.55
C GLU A 113 30.97 -1.02 -30.89
N THR A 114 30.02 -1.23 -31.77
CA THR A 114 28.62 -1.45 -31.53
C THR A 114 28.39 -2.86 -31.02
N MET A 115 27.63 -2.99 -29.92
CA MET A 115 26.92 -4.23 -29.64
C MET A 115 25.45 -3.90 -29.42
N ALA A 116 24.68 -4.08 -30.51
CA ALA A 116 23.25 -3.93 -30.57
C ALA A 116 22.58 -5.13 -29.93
N LEU A 117 21.72 -4.88 -28.97
CA LEU A 117 20.67 -5.82 -28.56
C LEU A 117 19.38 -5.40 -29.26
N ALA A 118 18.90 -6.28 -30.10
CA ALA A 118 17.74 -6.13 -30.93
C ALA A 118 16.45 -6.02 -30.12
N VAL A 119 15.71 -4.94 -30.37
CA VAL A 119 14.28 -4.83 -30.05
C VAL A 119 13.55 -4.97 -31.40
N PRO A 120 12.51 -5.81 -31.51
CA PRO A 120 11.78 -5.96 -32.77
C PRO A 120 10.99 -4.70 -33.09
N SER A 121 11.30 -4.09 -34.20
CA SER A 121 10.55 -3.00 -34.80
C SER A 121 9.26 -3.54 -35.42
N LEU A 122 8.13 -3.11 -34.89
CA LEU A 122 6.82 -3.19 -35.52
C LEU A 122 6.33 -1.77 -35.79
N ILE A 123 6.91 -1.09 -36.76
CA ILE A 123 6.30 0.06 -37.43
C ILE A 123 6.92 0.13 -38.86
N ASP A 124 6.30 -0.57 -39.78
CA ASP A 124 6.29 -0.24 -41.21
C ASP A 124 4.86 -0.40 -41.70
N LYS A 125 4.04 0.62 -41.48
CA LYS A 125 2.89 0.92 -42.33
C LYS A 125 3.00 2.39 -42.69
N GLU A 126 3.27 2.61 -43.96
CA GLU A 126 3.27 3.92 -44.59
C GLU A 126 1.97 4.66 -44.27
N ILE A 127 2.10 5.90 -43.80
CA ILE A 127 0.96 6.82 -43.61
C ILE A 127 0.50 7.22 -45.02
N PRO A 128 -0.77 6.96 -45.40
CA PRO A 128 -1.28 7.33 -46.70
C PRO A 128 -1.23 8.86 -46.90
N SER A 129 -0.88 9.31 -48.08
CA SER A 129 -0.82 10.73 -48.41
C SER A 129 -2.22 11.36 -48.36
N ALA A 130 -2.30 12.66 -48.06
CA ALA A 130 -3.56 13.41 -47.98
C ALA A 130 -4.48 13.25 -49.22
N LYS A 131 -3.92 12.89 -50.38
CA LYS A 131 -4.67 12.60 -51.63
C LYS A 131 -5.32 11.23 -51.64
N GLU A 132 -4.77 10.25 -50.92
CA GLU A 132 -5.37 8.90 -50.80
C GLU A 132 -6.51 8.89 -49.77
N ILE A 133 -6.39 9.68 -48.71
CA ILE A 133 -7.47 9.88 -47.73
C ILE A 133 -8.69 10.57 -48.38
N GLN A 134 -8.44 11.54 -49.28
CA GLN A 134 -9.48 12.26 -50.00
C GLN A 134 -10.22 11.37 -51.04
N ARG A 135 -9.53 10.35 -51.59
CA ARG A 135 -10.17 9.37 -52.49
C ARG A 135 -10.98 8.30 -51.75
N ALA A 136 -10.59 7.92 -50.54
CA ALA A 136 -11.33 6.94 -49.74
C ALA A 136 -12.66 7.50 -49.22
N LEU A 137 -12.73 8.83 -48.99
CA LEU A 137 -13.93 9.52 -48.51
C LEU A 137 -14.99 9.81 -49.62
N LEU A 138 -14.66 9.53 -50.89
CA LEU A 138 -15.54 9.79 -52.02
C LEU A 138 -16.23 8.56 -52.60
N ASN A 139 -16.04 7.36 -52.01
CA ASN A 139 -16.49 6.11 -52.63
C ASN A 139 -17.45 5.24 -51.82
N ASP A 140 -18.08 5.73 -50.76
CA ASP A 140 -19.20 5.02 -50.13
C ASP A 140 -20.46 5.88 -50.16
N GLY A 141 -21.11 5.79 -51.34
CA GLY A 141 -22.45 6.30 -51.52
C GLY A 141 -23.46 5.35 -50.91
N LYS A 142 -24.22 5.83 -49.90
CA LYS A 142 -25.65 5.59 -49.65
C LYS A 142 -26.03 6.13 -48.29
N PHE A 143 -26.42 7.38 -48.25
CA PHE A 143 -27.41 7.87 -47.29
C PHE A 143 -28.44 8.70 -48.07
N GLU A 144 -29.67 8.26 -47.96
CA GLU A 144 -30.83 8.93 -48.51
C GLU A 144 -31.10 10.25 -47.77
N ASN A 145 -31.53 11.21 -48.55
CA ASN A 145 -31.84 12.58 -48.25
C ASN A 145 -32.86 12.75 -47.11
N ASP A 146 -32.47 13.60 -46.14
CA ASP A 146 -33.41 14.58 -45.64
C ASP A 146 -32.75 15.95 -45.66
N THR A 147 -33.21 16.76 -46.55
CA THR A 147 -32.71 18.06 -46.90
C THR A 147 -33.14 19.11 -45.89
N ALA A 148 -32.30 19.42 -44.93
CA ALA A 148 -32.30 20.78 -44.30
C ALA A 148 -31.29 21.63 -45.09
N VAL A 149 -31.80 22.59 -45.81
CA VAL A 149 -31.07 23.52 -46.67
C VAL A 149 -30.02 24.27 -45.88
N ILE A 150 -28.77 23.89 -46.06
CA ILE A 150 -27.62 24.75 -45.66
C ILE A 150 -27.38 25.69 -46.85
N GLN A 151 -27.95 26.87 -46.81
CA GLN A 151 -27.53 27.98 -47.65
C GLN A 151 -26.10 28.37 -47.27
N SER A 152 -25.13 27.97 -48.09
CA SER A 152 -23.78 28.51 -48.00
C SER A 152 -23.75 29.94 -48.48
N LEU A 153 -23.97 30.87 -47.58
CA LEU A 153 -23.63 32.28 -47.77
C LEU A 153 -22.10 32.40 -47.76
N LYS A 154 -21.50 32.50 -48.93
CA LYS A 154 -20.14 33.04 -49.08
C LYS A 154 -20.14 34.51 -48.71
N VAL A 155 -20.06 34.82 -47.41
CA VAL A 155 -19.76 36.16 -46.93
C VAL A 155 -18.28 36.39 -47.18
N LYS A 156 -17.92 37.37 -47.97
CA LYS A 156 -16.59 37.95 -48.00
C LYS A 156 -16.33 38.52 -46.62
N ARG A 157 -15.62 37.78 -45.79
CA ARG A 157 -15.17 38.31 -44.48
C ARG A 157 -14.20 39.42 -44.73
N SER A 158 -14.43 40.60 -44.14
CA SER A 158 -13.49 41.71 -44.15
C SER A 158 -12.25 41.34 -43.35
N SER A 159 -11.08 41.93 -43.67
CA SER A 159 -9.86 41.73 -42.91
C SER A 159 -9.99 42.02 -41.41
N GLU A 160 -10.83 42.97 -41.04
CA GLU A 160 -11.14 43.31 -39.64
C GLU A 160 -11.91 42.22 -38.89
N SER A 161 -12.80 41.48 -39.58
CA SER A 161 -13.49 40.35 -38.93
C SER A 161 -12.54 39.14 -38.69
N LEU A 162 -11.59 38.92 -39.57
CA LEU A 162 -10.57 37.89 -39.44
C LEU A 162 -9.57 38.17 -38.29
N GLU A 163 -9.19 39.43 -38.10
CA GLU A 163 -8.35 39.85 -36.97
C GLU A 163 -9.08 39.77 -35.62
N ALA A 164 -10.35 40.11 -35.57
CA ALA A 164 -11.19 39.98 -34.39
C ALA A 164 -11.41 38.50 -34.01
N ASP A 165 -11.67 37.62 -34.99
CA ASP A 165 -11.82 36.19 -34.77
C ASP A 165 -10.50 35.55 -34.30
N ARG A 166 -9.36 35.99 -34.84
CA ARG A 166 -8.03 35.52 -34.41
C ARG A 166 -7.70 35.96 -32.98
N ALA A 167 -7.97 37.22 -32.62
CA ALA A 167 -7.77 37.73 -31.27
C ALA A 167 -8.64 36.99 -30.23
N ARG A 168 -9.91 36.67 -30.60
CA ARG A 168 -10.77 35.81 -29.75
C ARG A 168 -10.24 34.42 -29.58
N ALA A 169 -9.74 33.77 -30.64
CA ALA A 169 -9.18 32.44 -30.58
C ALA A 169 -7.89 32.41 -29.74
N GLU A 170 -7.02 33.40 -29.85
CA GLU A 170 -5.82 33.54 -29.01
C GLU A 170 -6.18 33.70 -27.53
N THR A 171 -7.20 34.55 -27.22
CA THR A 171 -7.69 34.73 -25.83
C THR A 171 -8.28 33.43 -25.25
N LYS A 172 -9.07 32.69 -26.05
CA LYS A 172 -9.63 31.40 -25.63
C LYS A 172 -8.52 30.36 -25.37
N LEU A 173 -7.50 30.27 -26.25
CA LEU A 173 -6.37 29.37 -26.08
C LEU A 173 -5.56 29.70 -24.82
N GLN A 174 -5.29 30.98 -24.59
CA GLN A 174 -4.57 31.44 -23.39
C GLN A 174 -5.33 31.09 -22.12
N ALA A 175 -6.64 31.23 -22.11
CA ALA A 175 -7.48 30.90 -20.97
C ALA A 175 -7.50 29.36 -20.70
N ILE A 176 -7.55 28.53 -21.75
CA ILE A 176 -7.43 27.06 -21.60
C ILE A 176 -6.07 26.67 -20.99
N LEU A 177 -4.98 27.31 -21.43
CA LEU A 177 -3.64 27.08 -20.87
C LEU A 177 -3.55 27.52 -19.40
N GLU A 178 -4.16 28.65 -19.04
CA GLU A 178 -4.23 29.12 -17.65
C GLU A 178 -5.02 28.14 -16.77
N ILE A 179 -6.16 27.64 -17.26
CA ILE A 179 -6.95 26.62 -16.58
C ILE A 179 -6.12 25.34 -16.38
N SER A 180 -5.51 24.84 -17.45
CA SER A 180 -4.67 23.63 -17.39
C SER A 180 -3.53 23.78 -16.36
N LYS A 181 -2.88 24.95 -16.33
CA LYS A 181 -1.82 25.26 -15.36
C LYS A 181 -2.37 25.37 -13.93
N ALA A 182 -3.49 26.05 -13.73
CA ALA A 182 -4.11 26.22 -12.42
C ALA A 182 -4.62 24.90 -11.84
N LEU A 183 -5.19 24.02 -12.67
CA LEU A 183 -5.68 22.72 -12.27
C LEU A 183 -4.54 21.72 -12.04
N GLY A 184 -3.46 21.80 -12.83
CA GLY A 184 -2.31 20.90 -12.72
C GLY A 184 -1.49 21.05 -11.44
N THR A 185 -1.61 22.20 -10.75
CA THR A 185 -0.90 22.47 -9.48
C THR A 185 -1.75 22.19 -8.23
N THR A 186 -3.03 21.86 -8.41
CA THR A 186 -4.00 21.76 -7.32
C THR A 186 -4.40 20.30 -7.09
N LEU A 187 -4.07 19.76 -5.92
CA LEU A 187 -4.37 18.37 -5.55
C LEU A 187 -5.60 18.22 -4.65
N ARG A 188 -6.15 19.33 -4.13
CA ARG A 188 -7.35 19.31 -3.28
C ARG A 188 -8.60 19.43 -4.14
N LEU A 189 -9.49 18.45 -4.08
CA LEU A 189 -10.72 18.39 -4.86
C LEU A 189 -11.58 19.66 -4.73
N GLN A 190 -11.72 20.18 -3.51
CA GLN A 190 -12.49 21.41 -3.27
C GLN A 190 -11.91 22.63 -4.01
N THR A 191 -10.59 22.81 -3.96
CA THR A 191 -9.90 23.92 -4.64
C THR A 191 -9.97 23.76 -6.16
N VAL A 192 -9.93 22.51 -6.67
CA VAL A 192 -10.17 22.20 -8.09
C VAL A 192 -11.56 22.69 -8.49
N MET A 193 -12.60 22.32 -7.74
CA MET A 193 -13.99 22.69 -8.03
C MET A 193 -14.19 24.22 -8.03
N GLU A 194 -13.69 24.93 -7.02
CA GLU A 194 -13.75 26.41 -6.94
C GLU A 194 -13.03 27.07 -8.13
N THR A 195 -11.90 26.54 -8.53
CA THR A 195 -11.11 27.02 -9.66
C THR A 195 -11.88 26.87 -10.98
N ILE A 196 -12.54 25.71 -11.17
CA ILE A 196 -13.38 25.45 -12.35
C ILE A 196 -14.48 26.48 -12.47
N LEU A 197 -15.24 26.67 -11.40
CA LEU A 197 -16.36 27.65 -11.41
C LEU A 197 -15.87 29.06 -11.76
N ARG A 198 -14.83 29.52 -11.09
CA ARG A 198 -14.26 30.87 -11.31
C ARG A 198 -13.73 31.03 -12.73
N GLN A 199 -13.07 30.03 -13.29
CA GLN A 199 -12.54 30.13 -14.66
C GLN A 199 -13.63 30.03 -15.71
N SER A 200 -14.74 29.31 -15.45
CA SER A 200 -15.89 29.25 -16.35
C SER A 200 -16.49 30.64 -16.58
N PHE A 201 -16.64 31.50 -15.55
CA PHE A 201 -17.11 32.89 -15.71
C PHE A 201 -16.13 33.76 -16.48
N LYS A 202 -14.83 33.52 -16.40
CA LYS A 202 -13.85 34.30 -17.19
C LYS A 202 -13.91 33.96 -18.68
N LEU A 203 -14.10 32.65 -18.98
CA LEU A 203 -14.20 32.18 -20.36
C LEU A 203 -15.51 32.55 -21.02
N PHE A 204 -16.60 32.52 -20.26
CA PHE A 204 -17.96 32.76 -20.73
C PHE A 204 -18.60 33.85 -19.90
N PRO A 205 -18.26 35.14 -20.18
CA PRO A 205 -18.77 36.28 -19.37
C PRO A 205 -20.28 36.42 -19.38
N GLN A 206 -20.96 35.90 -20.44
CA GLN A 206 -22.42 35.89 -20.58
C GLN A 206 -23.11 34.89 -19.64
N THR A 207 -22.36 34.03 -18.94
CA THR A 207 -22.91 33.00 -18.06
C THR A 207 -23.46 33.64 -16.78
N ASP A 208 -24.68 33.27 -16.40
CA ASP A 208 -25.31 33.69 -15.14
C ASP A 208 -25.06 32.70 -14.02
N SER A 209 -25.06 31.40 -14.34
CA SER A 209 -24.92 30.31 -13.37
C SER A 209 -24.06 29.18 -13.91
N VAL A 210 -23.18 28.65 -13.06
CA VAL A 210 -22.36 27.46 -13.33
C VAL A 210 -22.63 26.42 -12.25
N PHE A 211 -22.89 25.20 -12.69
CA PHE A 211 -23.12 24.07 -11.84
C PHE A 211 -22.11 22.98 -12.19
N LEU A 212 -21.40 22.49 -11.18
CA LEU A 212 -20.63 21.24 -11.26
C LEU A 212 -21.46 20.14 -10.62
N ILE A 213 -21.85 19.16 -11.42
CA ILE A 213 -22.65 18.02 -11.00
C ILE A 213 -21.73 16.81 -10.98
N MET A 214 -21.74 16.05 -9.86
CA MET A 214 -20.95 14.84 -9.71
C MET A 214 -21.86 13.63 -9.48
N LYS A 215 -21.46 12.50 -10.03
CA LYS A 215 -22.14 11.22 -9.83
C LYS A 215 -21.41 10.43 -8.76
N ASP A 216 -22.11 10.06 -7.69
CA ASP A 216 -21.57 9.15 -6.69
C ASP A 216 -21.32 7.78 -7.32
N ARG A 217 -20.13 7.22 -7.11
CA ARG A 217 -19.72 5.94 -7.72
C ARG A 217 -20.43 4.73 -7.13
N GLN A 218 -20.89 4.80 -5.89
CA GLN A 218 -21.51 3.68 -5.17
C GLN A 218 -23.03 3.70 -5.32
N THR A 219 -23.64 4.86 -5.08
CA THR A 219 -25.11 5.00 -5.09
C THR A 219 -25.66 5.36 -6.47
N GLY A 220 -24.82 5.95 -7.33
CA GLY A 220 -25.25 6.50 -8.65
C GLY A 220 -26.01 7.82 -8.54
N GLU A 221 -26.19 8.37 -7.33
CA GLU A 221 -26.89 9.64 -7.12
C GLU A 221 -26.10 10.84 -7.66
N LEU A 222 -26.85 11.82 -8.18
CA LEU A 222 -26.29 13.08 -8.66
C LEU A 222 -26.31 14.11 -7.52
N THR A 223 -25.15 14.69 -7.26
CA THR A 223 -24.95 15.76 -6.28
C THR A 223 -24.39 16.99 -6.95
N ILE A 224 -24.60 18.17 -6.35
CA ILE A 224 -24.05 19.44 -6.83
C ILE A 224 -23.03 19.94 -5.78
N PRO A 225 -21.79 19.41 -5.79
CA PRO A 225 -20.78 19.78 -4.79
C PRO A 225 -20.31 21.22 -4.91
N ALA A 226 -20.45 21.83 -6.09
CA ALA A 226 -20.04 23.21 -6.31
C ALA A 226 -20.96 23.92 -7.30
N ARG A 227 -21.33 25.17 -6.98
CA ARG A 227 -22.10 26.06 -7.84
C ARG A 227 -21.69 27.50 -7.60
N GLN A 228 -21.82 28.32 -8.62
CA GLN A 228 -21.56 29.75 -8.53
C GLN A 228 -22.52 30.52 -9.46
N HIS A 229 -22.96 31.70 -9.02
CA HIS A 229 -23.88 32.54 -9.74
C HIS A 229 -23.32 33.97 -9.81
N GLN A 230 -23.73 34.74 -10.82
CA GLN A 230 -23.48 36.18 -10.84
C GLN A 230 -24.30 36.90 -9.76
N SER A 231 -23.87 38.11 -9.37
CA SER A 231 -24.45 38.84 -8.23
C SER A 231 -25.91 39.26 -8.42
N HIS A 232 -26.40 39.31 -9.66
CA HIS A 232 -27.79 39.67 -9.98
C HIS A 232 -28.76 38.49 -9.96
N ILE A 233 -28.25 37.25 -9.83
CA ILE A 233 -29.05 36.03 -9.80
C ILE A 233 -29.36 35.62 -8.36
N ASP A 234 -30.63 35.33 -8.09
CA ASP A 234 -31.03 34.71 -6.82
C ASP A 234 -30.52 33.25 -6.74
N PRO A 235 -29.63 32.94 -5.79
CA PRO A 235 -29.10 31.58 -5.65
C PRO A 235 -30.16 30.51 -5.35
N GLN A 236 -31.34 30.90 -4.85
CA GLN A 236 -32.44 29.98 -4.56
C GLN A 236 -33.31 29.71 -5.80
N ALA A 237 -33.35 30.62 -6.75
CA ALA A 237 -34.06 30.46 -8.01
C ALA A 237 -33.25 29.68 -9.06
N ALA A 238 -31.92 29.81 -9.05
CA ALA A 238 -31.04 29.14 -10.00
C ALA A 238 -30.98 27.62 -9.78
N ARG A 239 -31.39 26.83 -10.75
CA ARG A 239 -31.41 25.35 -10.69
C ARG A 239 -30.71 24.74 -11.88
N ALA A 240 -29.98 23.67 -11.67
CA ALA A 240 -29.46 22.83 -12.73
C ALA A 240 -30.60 22.01 -13.35
N SER A 241 -30.60 21.86 -14.66
CA SER A 241 -31.56 20.96 -15.33
C SER A 241 -31.12 19.51 -15.27
N ARG A 242 -31.82 18.71 -14.46
CA ARG A 242 -31.54 17.29 -14.31
C ARG A 242 -31.65 16.54 -15.65
N THR A 243 -32.65 16.83 -16.45
CA THR A 243 -32.89 16.21 -17.75
C THR A 243 -31.73 16.44 -18.72
N ILE A 244 -31.24 17.69 -18.84
CA ILE A 244 -30.11 18.03 -19.71
C ILE A 244 -28.81 17.35 -19.21
N VAL A 245 -28.60 17.35 -17.90
CA VAL A 245 -27.44 16.72 -17.27
C VAL A 245 -27.46 15.21 -17.50
N GLU A 246 -28.58 14.54 -17.24
CA GLU A 246 -28.73 13.10 -17.47
C GLU A 246 -28.58 12.73 -18.95
N LEU A 247 -29.09 13.54 -19.87
CA LEU A 247 -28.92 13.33 -21.30
C LEU A 247 -27.44 13.43 -21.70
N ALA A 248 -26.72 14.51 -21.28
CA ALA A 248 -25.31 14.70 -21.58
C ALA A 248 -24.45 13.56 -21.01
N MET A 249 -24.74 13.10 -19.78
CA MET A 249 -24.02 12.02 -19.14
C MET A 249 -24.27 10.66 -19.80
N ASN A 250 -25.51 10.37 -20.23
CA ASN A 250 -25.89 9.10 -20.81
C ASN A 250 -25.40 8.95 -22.27
N SER A 251 -25.54 10.04 -23.07
CA SER A 251 -25.02 10.06 -24.45
C SER A 251 -23.50 10.23 -24.50
N LYS A 252 -22.89 10.77 -23.43
CA LYS A 252 -21.48 11.23 -23.39
C LYS A 252 -21.19 12.33 -24.42
N GLU A 253 -22.19 13.10 -24.79
CA GLU A 253 -22.11 14.16 -25.78
C GLU A 253 -22.35 15.53 -25.11
N ALA A 254 -21.69 16.54 -25.65
CA ALA A 254 -21.92 17.93 -25.24
C ALA A 254 -23.27 18.40 -25.79
N ILE A 255 -24.02 19.14 -24.97
CA ILE A 255 -25.35 19.66 -25.30
C ILE A 255 -25.30 21.19 -25.31
N LEU A 256 -25.74 21.75 -26.43
CA LEU A 256 -26.06 23.17 -26.58
C LEU A 256 -27.56 23.34 -26.81
N SER A 257 -28.23 24.17 -26.03
CA SER A 257 -29.60 24.59 -26.26
C SER A 257 -29.69 26.12 -26.15
N ARG A 258 -30.19 26.78 -27.20
CA ARG A 258 -30.32 28.22 -27.26
C ARG A 258 -31.58 28.74 -26.53
N ASN A 259 -32.58 27.89 -26.43
CA ASN A 259 -33.77 28.07 -25.60
C ASN A 259 -34.25 26.69 -25.13
N ALA A 260 -33.96 26.36 -23.87
CA ALA A 260 -34.28 25.06 -23.33
C ALA A 260 -35.79 24.75 -23.29
N MET A 261 -36.64 25.79 -23.22
CA MET A 261 -38.11 25.60 -23.21
C MET A 261 -38.69 25.27 -24.58
N GLU A 262 -38.09 25.76 -25.66
CA GLU A 262 -38.57 25.55 -27.04
C GLU A 262 -37.85 24.35 -27.71
N ASP A 263 -36.85 23.78 -27.09
CA ASP A 263 -36.07 22.69 -27.63
C ASP A 263 -36.88 21.38 -27.59
N SER A 264 -37.18 20.83 -28.75
CA SER A 264 -38.02 19.63 -28.92
C SER A 264 -37.47 18.37 -28.19
N ARG A 265 -36.15 18.36 -27.88
CA ARG A 265 -35.51 17.29 -27.13
C ARG A 265 -35.94 17.26 -25.65
N PHE A 266 -36.52 18.37 -25.14
CA PHE A 266 -36.83 18.54 -23.72
C PHE A 266 -38.30 18.92 -23.46
N SER A 267 -39.13 19.07 -24.47
CA SER A 267 -40.51 19.61 -24.42
C SER A 267 -41.48 18.87 -23.47
N SER A 268 -41.15 17.65 -23.03
CA SER A 268 -41.98 16.83 -22.13
C SER A 268 -41.46 16.73 -20.68
N SER A 269 -40.48 17.51 -20.30
CA SER A 269 -39.80 17.43 -19.01
C SER A 269 -40.29 18.48 -18.01
N ASP A 270 -40.85 18.03 -16.89
CA ASP A 270 -41.33 18.93 -15.80
C ASP A 270 -40.19 19.78 -15.23
N SER A 271 -38.95 19.30 -15.25
CA SER A 271 -37.78 20.02 -14.70
C SER A 271 -37.33 21.21 -15.56
N ILE A 272 -37.84 21.36 -16.80
CA ILE A 272 -37.55 22.47 -17.69
C ILE A 272 -38.66 23.53 -17.65
N GLN A 273 -39.89 23.11 -17.33
CA GLN A 273 -41.01 24.06 -17.17
C GLN A 273 -40.83 25.01 -15.96
N ASP A 274 -40.09 24.57 -14.97
CA ASP A 274 -39.76 25.38 -13.76
C ASP A 274 -38.46 26.20 -13.90
N MET A 275 -37.80 26.19 -15.07
CA MET A 275 -36.60 26.97 -15.33
C MET A 275 -36.96 28.31 -16.01
N ASP A 276 -36.24 29.40 -15.67
CA ASP A 276 -36.27 30.61 -16.45
C ASP A 276 -35.81 30.32 -17.89
N PRO A 277 -36.48 30.92 -18.90
CA PRO A 277 -36.10 30.75 -20.30
C PRO A 277 -34.66 31.23 -20.50
N GLY A 278 -33.78 30.30 -20.86
CA GLY A 278 -32.35 30.61 -21.02
C GLY A 278 -31.64 29.66 -21.96
N ALA A 279 -30.49 30.12 -22.44
CA ALA A 279 -29.58 29.26 -23.17
C ALA A 279 -28.70 28.46 -22.20
N THR A 280 -28.40 27.23 -22.53
CA THR A 280 -27.56 26.36 -21.70
C THR A 280 -26.53 25.56 -22.52
N MET A 281 -25.35 25.43 -21.95
CA MET A 281 -24.34 24.44 -22.36
C MET A 281 -24.16 23.42 -21.25
N CYS A 282 -24.14 22.15 -21.60
CA CYS A 282 -23.86 21.04 -20.67
C CYS A 282 -22.86 20.06 -21.29
N VAL A 283 -21.74 19.83 -20.61
CA VAL A 283 -20.71 18.91 -21.07
C VAL A 283 -20.48 17.82 -20.03
N PRO A 284 -20.40 16.56 -20.46
CA PRO A 284 -20.09 15.46 -19.56
C PRO A 284 -18.61 15.50 -19.14
N LEU A 285 -18.35 15.15 -17.89
CA LEU A 285 -17.01 14.93 -17.36
C LEU A 285 -16.70 13.44 -17.45
N VAL A 286 -15.81 13.08 -18.37
CA VAL A 286 -15.51 11.68 -18.69
C VAL A 286 -14.04 11.37 -18.41
N GLU A 287 -13.79 10.30 -17.68
CA GLU A 287 -12.43 9.79 -17.46
C GLU A 287 -11.84 9.19 -18.75
N THR A 288 -10.53 9.02 -18.79
CA THR A 288 -9.84 8.28 -19.86
C THR A 288 -10.30 6.83 -20.01
N SER A 289 -10.83 6.23 -18.96
CA SER A 289 -11.49 4.91 -18.95
C SER A 289 -12.85 4.89 -19.66
N GLY A 290 -13.41 6.05 -19.99
CA GLY A 290 -14.77 6.21 -20.50
C GLY A 290 -15.85 6.25 -19.41
N THR A 291 -15.47 6.25 -18.12
CA THR A 291 -16.39 6.39 -16.99
C THR A 291 -16.84 7.84 -16.86
N VAL A 292 -18.15 8.07 -16.69
CA VAL A 292 -18.72 9.42 -16.51
C VAL A 292 -18.64 9.77 -15.02
N LEU A 293 -17.91 10.83 -14.71
CA LEU A 293 -17.77 11.41 -13.36
C LEU A 293 -18.93 12.32 -12.97
N GLY A 294 -19.50 13.02 -13.96
CA GLY A 294 -20.51 14.03 -13.74
C GLY A 294 -20.72 14.89 -14.97
N ALA A 295 -21.14 16.13 -14.79
CA ALA A 295 -21.32 17.13 -15.86
C ALA A 295 -20.99 18.53 -15.35
N LEU A 296 -20.63 19.41 -16.28
CA LEU A 296 -20.51 20.85 -16.07
C LEU A 296 -21.60 21.55 -16.89
N GLN A 297 -22.50 22.26 -16.21
CA GLN A 297 -23.61 22.99 -16.84
C GLN A 297 -23.44 24.48 -16.62
N LEU A 298 -23.54 25.26 -17.71
CA LEU A 298 -23.55 26.72 -17.77
C LEU A 298 -24.90 27.20 -18.28
N ILE A 299 -25.45 28.22 -17.66
CA ILE A 299 -26.77 28.78 -17.98
C ILE A 299 -26.66 30.27 -18.12
N THR A 300 -27.33 30.88 -19.13
CA THR A 300 -27.56 32.30 -19.28
C THR A 300 -29.01 32.60 -19.57
N SER A 301 -29.57 33.62 -18.95
CA SER A 301 -30.92 34.15 -19.19
C SER A 301 -30.95 35.12 -20.38
N ASP A 302 -29.82 35.67 -20.81
CA ASP A 302 -29.76 36.58 -21.97
C ASP A 302 -29.69 35.81 -23.28
N LEU A 303 -30.86 35.69 -23.94
CA LEU A 303 -30.96 35.03 -25.24
C LEU A 303 -30.30 35.80 -26.39
N ARG A 304 -29.91 37.06 -26.19
CA ARG A 304 -29.24 37.90 -27.22
C ARG A 304 -27.76 37.58 -27.30
N GLU A 305 -27.18 37.21 -26.15
CA GLU A 305 -25.79 36.78 -26.00
C GLU A 305 -25.70 35.28 -25.72
N SER A 306 -26.52 34.47 -26.43
CA SER A 306 -26.55 33.02 -26.26
C SER A 306 -25.23 32.39 -26.68
N TYR A 307 -24.98 31.18 -26.15
CA TYR A 307 -23.80 30.41 -26.48
C TYR A 307 -23.74 29.98 -27.95
N SER A 308 -22.53 29.93 -28.50
CA SER A 308 -22.23 29.42 -29.84
C SER A 308 -21.69 28.00 -29.82
N GLU A 309 -21.63 27.34 -30.98
CA GLU A 309 -20.98 26.03 -31.13
C GLU A 309 -19.50 26.09 -30.79
N GLU A 310 -18.83 27.23 -31.12
CA GLU A 310 -17.44 27.46 -30.75
C GLU A 310 -17.25 27.55 -29.22
N ASP A 311 -18.21 28.07 -28.49
CA ASP A 311 -18.20 28.12 -27.02
C ASP A 311 -18.34 26.69 -26.44
N LEU A 312 -19.19 25.85 -27.05
CA LEU A 312 -19.36 24.48 -26.67
C LEU A 312 -18.06 23.67 -26.86
N ASP A 313 -17.36 23.86 -27.99
CA ASP A 313 -16.07 23.20 -28.27
C ASP A 313 -15.00 23.59 -27.24
N VAL A 314 -14.96 24.89 -26.87
CA VAL A 314 -14.06 25.35 -25.80
C VAL A 314 -14.43 24.73 -24.47
N LEU A 315 -15.73 24.71 -24.13
CA LEU A 315 -16.19 24.10 -22.88
C LEU A 315 -15.90 22.58 -22.82
N LEU A 316 -16.03 21.88 -23.94
CA LEU A 316 -15.67 20.46 -24.04
C LEU A 316 -14.17 20.21 -23.81
N SER A 317 -13.32 21.10 -24.35
CA SER A 317 -11.87 21.05 -24.09
C SER A 317 -11.55 21.30 -22.62
N VAL A 318 -12.23 22.26 -21.99
CA VAL A 318 -12.13 22.54 -20.54
C VAL A 318 -12.62 21.34 -19.74
N ALA A 319 -13.75 20.71 -20.11
CA ALA A 319 -14.31 19.57 -19.43
C ALA A 319 -13.33 18.37 -19.38
N SER A 320 -12.56 18.18 -20.44
CA SER A 320 -11.51 17.15 -20.48
C SER A 320 -10.41 17.42 -19.43
N GLN A 321 -9.95 18.68 -19.31
CA GLN A 321 -8.96 19.07 -18.28
C GLN A 321 -9.54 19.00 -16.87
N VAL A 322 -10.79 19.39 -16.70
CA VAL A 322 -11.54 19.26 -15.44
C VAL A 322 -11.66 17.80 -15.01
N SER A 323 -12.02 16.91 -15.93
CA SER A 323 -12.13 15.48 -15.65
C SER A 323 -10.80 14.90 -15.16
N LEU A 324 -9.69 15.23 -15.82
CA LEU A 324 -8.36 14.82 -15.42
C LEU A 324 -7.96 15.37 -14.03
N ALA A 325 -8.24 16.64 -13.78
CA ALA A 325 -7.92 17.28 -12.49
C ALA A 325 -8.72 16.66 -11.33
N ILE A 326 -10.01 16.38 -11.54
CA ILE A 326 -10.86 15.71 -10.55
C ILE A 326 -10.35 14.28 -10.30
N GLN A 327 -10.00 13.56 -11.35
CA GLN A 327 -9.45 12.22 -11.24
C GLN A 327 -8.13 12.22 -10.43
N ASN A 328 -7.21 13.11 -10.74
CA ASN A 328 -5.94 13.26 -10.02
C ASN A 328 -6.15 13.62 -8.55
N ALA A 329 -7.03 14.57 -8.25
CA ALA A 329 -7.34 14.97 -6.88
C ALA A 329 -7.96 13.81 -6.08
N HIS A 330 -8.86 13.04 -6.68
CA HIS A 330 -9.46 11.88 -6.04
C HIS A 330 -8.44 10.76 -5.78
N GLN A 331 -7.59 10.46 -6.76
CA GLN A 331 -6.51 9.48 -6.59
C GLN A 331 -5.54 9.90 -5.47
N HIS A 332 -5.19 11.19 -5.41
CA HIS A 332 -4.32 11.71 -4.36
C HIS A 332 -4.96 11.58 -2.96
N GLU A 333 -6.25 11.91 -2.84
CA GLU A 333 -6.98 11.72 -1.57
C GLU A 333 -7.01 10.27 -1.11
N MET A 334 -7.23 9.33 -2.05
CA MET A 334 -7.20 7.89 -1.77
C MET A 334 -5.82 7.43 -1.30
N LEU A 335 -4.75 7.90 -1.95
CA LEU A 335 -3.37 7.59 -1.55
C LEU A 335 -3.05 8.12 -0.14
N LEU A 336 -3.48 9.34 0.18
CA LEU A 336 -3.29 9.90 1.52
C LEU A 336 -4.00 9.07 2.60
N LYS A 337 -5.25 8.66 2.36
CA LYS A 337 -6.00 7.80 3.29
C LYS A 337 -5.35 6.43 3.45
N GLN A 338 -4.82 5.86 2.36
CA GLN A 338 -4.09 4.60 2.41
C GLN A 338 -2.81 4.73 3.26
N HIS A 339 -2.02 5.77 3.04
CA HIS A 339 -0.81 6.01 3.83
C HIS A 339 -1.10 6.28 5.31
N GLU A 340 -2.19 6.96 5.63
CA GLU A 340 -2.63 7.17 7.02
C GLU A 340 -2.96 5.83 7.68
N LEU A 341 -3.74 4.97 7.01
CA LEU A 341 -4.06 3.64 7.50
C LEU A 341 -2.82 2.75 7.65
N GLU A 342 -1.89 2.79 6.70
CA GLU A 342 -0.62 2.05 6.78
C GLU A 342 0.18 2.48 8.03
N ARG A 343 0.27 3.79 8.32
CA ARG A 343 0.94 4.30 9.52
C ARG A 343 0.27 3.85 10.83
N GLU A 344 -1.07 3.84 10.86
CA GLU A 344 -1.81 3.35 12.03
C GLU A 344 -1.53 1.85 12.28
N LEU A 345 -1.49 1.05 11.20
CA LEU A 345 -1.16 -0.37 11.28
C LEU A 345 0.30 -0.62 11.69
N GLU A 346 1.25 0.16 11.19
CA GLU A 346 2.65 0.10 11.64
C GLU A 346 2.81 0.45 13.13
N PHE A 347 2.04 1.45 13.60
CA PHE A 347 2.04 1.78 15.02
C PHE A 347 1.44 0.63 15.85
N ALA A 348 0.33 0.04 15.43
CA ALA A 348 -0.28 -1.11 16.08
C ALA A 348 0.69 -2.31 16.16
N MET A 349 1.46 -2.57 15.08
CA MET A 349 2.51 -3.60 15.06
C MET A 349 3.57 -3.35 16.13
N ARG A 350 4.06 -2.12 16.25
CA ARG A 350 5.08 -1.77 17.27
C ARG A 350 4.56 -1.97 18.69
N VAL A 351 3.30 -1.61 18.95
CA VAL A 351 2.66 -1.84 20.24
C VAL A 351 2.54 -3.34 20.54
N GLN A 352 2.10 -4.14 19.55
CA GLN A 352 1.95 -5.57 19.70
C GLN A 352 3.28 -6.28 19.98
N LEU A 353 4.33 -5.90 19.25
CA LEU A 353 5.67 -6.45 19.47
C LEU A 353 6.24 -6.10 20.86
N GLY A 354 5.80 -4.98 21.44
CA GLY A 354 6.10 -4.64 22.82
C GLY A 354 5.43 -5.54 23.86
N PHE A 355 4.46 -6.35 23.45
CA PHE A 355 3.83 -7.37 24.32
C PHE A 355 4.64 -8.66 24.37
N LEU A 356 5.37 -8.98 23.31
CA LEU A 356 6.22 -10.16 23.23
C LEU A 356 7.50 -9.97 24.06
N PRO A 357 8.13 -11.07 24.53
CA PRO A 357 9.37 -10.99 25.30
C PRO A 357 10.48 -10.26 24.54
N SER A 358 11.06 -9.25 25.17
CA SER A 358 12.23 -8.53 24.63
C SER A 358 13.55 -9.24 24.91
N GLU A 359 13.57 -10.11 25.94
CA GLU A 359 14.76 -10.81 26.40
C GLU A 359 14.44 -12.29 26.65
N ARG A 360 15.34 -13.15 26.27
CA ARG A 360 15.28 -14.58 26.59
C ARG A 360 15.67 -14.87 28.03
N PRO A 361 15.08 -15.90 28.66
CA PRO A 361 15.46 -16.27 30.01
C PRO A 361 16.94 -16.71 30.10
N ALA A 362 17.69 -16.11 31.02
CA ALA A 362 19.04 -16.54 31.36
C ALA A 362 18.98 -17.55 32.53
N ILE A 363 18.88 -18.85 32.22
CA ILE A 363 18.76 -19.93 33.20
C ILE A 363 19.97 -20.87 33.06
N PRO A 364 20.75 -21.08 34.13
CA PRO A 364 21.88 -21.99 34.08
C PRO A 364 21.46 -23.40 33.65
N GLY A 365 22.16 -23.98 32.68
CA GLY A 365 21.89 -25.33 32.14
C GLY A 365 20.78 -25.37 31.09
N TYR A 366 20.22 -24.23 30.68
CA TYR A 366 19.24 -24.13 29.61
C TYR A 366 19.58 -23.01 28.65
N THR A 367 19.36 -23.28 27.33
CA THR A 367 19.42 -22.27 26.27
C THR A 367 18.07 -22.12 25.63
N PHE A 368 17.63 -20.86 25.40
CA PHE A 368 16.34 -20.52 24.80
C PHE A 368 16.57 -19.78 23.50
N CYS A 369 15.73 -20.05 22.50
CA CYS A 369 15.71 -19.31 21.25
C CYS A 369 14.27 -19.14 20.76
N ASP A 370 13.99 -18.04 20.11
CA ASP A 370 12.67 -17.71 19.58
C ASP A 370 12.78 -16.99 18.25
N TYR A 371 11.72 -17.13 17.45
CA TYR A 371 11.48 -16.43 16.20
C TYR A 371 10.02 -16.07 16.10
N TYR A 372 9.72 -14.86 15.67
CA TYR A 372 8.37 -14.38 15.41
C TYR A 372 8.35 -13.51 14.16
N GLU A 373 7.42 -13.79 13.26
CA GLU A 373 7.14 -12.98 12.09
C GLU A 373 5.66 -12.99 11.75
N ALA A 374 5.02 -11.80 11.79
CA ALA A 374 3.62 -11.66 11.42
C ALA A 374 3.45 -11.68 9.89
N ALA A 375 2.42 -12.38 9.39
CA ALA A 375 2.09 -12.41 7.96
C ALA A 375 1.57 -11.07 7.43
N LYS A 376 0.94 -10.28 8.32
CA LYS A 376 0.44 -8.93 8.06
C LYS A 376 1.12 -7.93 8.99
N HIS A 377 0.60 -6.71 9.03
CA HIS A 377 1.12 -5.70 9.96
C HIS A 377 1.02 -6.14 11.43
N VAL A 378 -0.04 -6.88 11.79
CA VAL A 378 -0.25 -7.42 13.14
C VAL A 378 -0.70 -8.87 13.04
N GLY A 379 -0.26 -9.71 13.98
CA GLY A 379 -0.46 -11.15 14.01
C GLY A 379 -1.38 -11.64 15.13
N GLY A 380 -1.78 -12.91 15.02
CA GLY A 380 -2.52 -13.64 16.05
C GLY A 380 -1.62 -14.45 16.98
N ASP A 381 -0.41 -14.80 16.54
CA ASP A 381 0.52 -15.61 17.30
C ASP A 381 1.03 -14.91 18.56
N TYR A 382 1.14 -15.67 19.63
CA TYR A 382 1.61 -15.23 20.92
C TYR A 382 2.61 -16.22 21.49
N PHE A 383 3.76 -15.72 21.98
CA PHE A 383 4.65 -16.51 22.82
C PHE A 383 5.12 -15.69 24.03
N ASP A 384 5.45 -16.39 25.12
CA ASP A 384 5.94 -15.74 26.34
C ASP A 384 6.85 -16.65 27.16
N TYR A 385 7.73 -16.00 27.94
CA TYR A 385 8.55 -16.60 28.99
C TYR A 385 8.19 -15.95 30.32
N ILE A 386 7.46 -16.67 31.17
CA ILE A 386 6.89 -16.11 32.40
C ILE A 386 7.58 -16.75 33.61
N LYS A 387 8.35 -15.95 34.35
CA LYS A 387 8.91 -16.40 35.63
C LYS A 387 7.81 -16.54 36.67
N LEU A 388 7.70 -17.72 37.24
CA LEU A 388 6.73 -18.05 38.26
C LEU A 388 7.39 -18.11 39.64
N PRO A 389 6.61 -18.06 40.76
CA PRO A 389 7.10 -18.38 42.08
C PRO A 389 7.76 -19.76 42.14
N ASP A 390 8.56 -20.01 43.19
CA ASP A 390 9.18 -21.30 43.50
C ASP A 390 10.19 -21.82 42.47
N ASP A 391 10.89 -20.90 41.79
CA ASP A 391 11.89 -21.20 40.74
C ASP A 391 11.29 -21.99 39.57
N ARG A 392 10.12 -21.60 39.11
CA ARG A 392 9.48 -22.16 37.93
C ARG A 392 9.48 -21.16 36.77
N LEU A 393 9.54 -21.67 35.54
CA LEU A 393 9.43 -20.90 34.31
C LEU A 393 8.30 -21.48 33.45
N ALA A 394 7.32 -20.66 33.07
CA ALA A 394 6.37 -21.02 32.03
C ALA A 394 6.86 -20.55 30.66
N ILE A 395 6.69 -21.40 29.64
CA ILE A 395 6.94 -21.14 28.24
C ILE A 395 5.61 -21.39 27.53
N VAL A 396 5.11 -20.41 26.83
CA VAL A 396 3.79 -20.47 26.21
C VAL A 396 3.91 -20.14 24.73
N LEU A 397 3.20 -20.87 23.89
CA LEU A 397 3.00 -20.57 22.49
C LEU A 397 1.51 -20.76 22.17
N GLY A 398 0.90 -19.78 21.53
CA GLY A 398 -0.51 -19.83 21.13
C GLY A 398 -0.75 -19.15 19.80
N ASP A 399 -1.80 -19.58 19.13
CA ASP A 399 -2.25 -18.99 17.87
C ASP A 399 -3.75 -18.69 17.95
N VAL A 400 -4.13 -17.48 17.61
CA VAL A 400 -5.52 -16.99 17.59
C VAL A 400 -6.10 -17.16 16.19
N ALA A 401 -7.17 -17.94 16.08
CA ALA A 401 -7.86 -18.16 14.81
C ALA A 401 -8.27 -16.84 14.12
N GLY A 402 -7.75 -16.62 12.91
CA GLY A 402 -7.98 -15.42 12.10
C GLY A 402 -6.73 -14.54 11.99
N LYS A 403 -6.84 -13.41 11.25
CA LYS A 403 -5.68 -12.57 10.90
C LYS A 403 -5.96 -11.09 11.05
N GLY A 404 -4.90 -10.32 11.26
CA GLY A 404 -4.94 -8.86 11.33
C GLY A 404 -5.46 -8.33 12.67
N VAL A 405 -5.96 -7.09 12.68
CA VAL A 405 -6.31 -6.35 13.91
C VAL A 405 -7.20 -7.14 14.89
N PRO A 406 -8.25 -7.85 14.46
CA PRO A 406 -9.05 -8.61 15.43
C PRO A 406 -8.27 -9.75 16.12
N ALA A 407 -7.40 -10.46 15.41
CA ALA A 407 -6.58 -11.52 16.00
C ALA A 407 -5.55 -10.92 16.98
N ALA A 408 -4.94 -9.80 16.62
CA ALA A 408 -3.99 -9.07 17.47
C ALA A 408 -4.60 -8.59 18.80
N LEU A 409 -5.87 -8.16 18.79
CA LEU A 409 -6.58 -7.77 20.02
C LEU A 409 -6.87 -8.98 20.91
N PHE A 410 -7.21 -10.14 20.32
CA PHE A 410 -7.37 -11.38 21.07
C PHE A 410 -6.03 -11.89 21.61
N MET A 411 -4.94 -11.75 20.87
CA MET A 411 -3.59 -12.06 21.34
C MET A 411 -3.23 -11.24 22.59
N ALA A 412 -3.51 -9.93 22.59
CA ALA A 412 -3.27 -9.09 23.75
C ALA A 412 -4.11 -9.52 24.98
N ARG A 413 -5.34 -9.96 24.76
CA ARG A 413 -6.17 -10.53 25.80
C ARG A 413 -5.62 -11.87 26.30
N LEU A 414 -5.19 -12.74 25.38
CA LEU A 414 -4.57 -14.02 25.69
C LEU A 414 -3.35 -13.84 26.60
N LEU A 415 -2.47 -12.89 26.27
CA LEU A 415 -1.31 -12.53 27.07
C LEU A 415 -1.72 -12.16 28.52
N SER A 416 -2.71 -11.29 28.66
CA SER A 416 -3.17 -10.86 29.98
C SER A 416 -3.77 -12.01 30.78
N SER A 417 -4.62 -12.83 30.15
CA SER A 417 -5.26 -14.01 30.76
C SER A 417 -4.20 -15.04 31.18
N THR A 418 -3.22 -15.33 30.30
CA THR A 418 -2.13 -16.26 30.57
C THR A 418 -1.32 -15.85 31.80
N ARG A 419 -0.85 -14.59 31.83
CA ARG A 419 -0.04 -14.08 32.95
C ARG A 419 -0.80 -14.06 34.27
N ASN A 420 -2.09 -13.72 34.23
CA ASN A 420 -2.93 -13.68 35.43
C ASN A 420 -3.17 -15.09 36.01
N HIS A 421 -3.60 -16.03 35.17
CA HIS A 421 -3.94 -17.38 35.62
C HIS A 421 -2.71 -18.22 36.00
N LEU A 422 -1.57 -18.02 35.36
CA LEU A 422 -0.31 -18.65 35.78
C LEU A 422 0.17 -18.25 37.19
N MET A 423 -0.23 -17.07 37.67
CA MET A 423 0.10 -16.59 39.02
C MET A 423 -0.90 -17.06 40.08
N THR A 424 -2.10 -17.46 39.69
CA THR A 424 -3.20 -17.81 40.62
C THR A 424 -3.45 -19.30 40.71
N GLU A 425 -3.22 -20.05 39.60
CA GLU A 425 -3.52 -21.46 39.54
C GLU A 425 -2.32 -22.33 39.96
N ALA A 426 -2.59 -23.48 40.55
CA ALA A 426 -1.54 -24.36 41.09
C ALA A 426 -0.84 -25.19 40.02
N THR A 427 -1.51 -25.56 38.92
CA THR A 427 -1.02 -26.45 37.88
C THR A 427 -1.25 -25.87 36.49
N ALA A 428 -0.49 -26.33 35.48
CA ALA A 428 -0.64 -25.90 34.10
C ALA A 428 -2.03 -26.27 33.53
N SER A 429 -2.57 -27.43 33.90
CA SER A 429 -3.90 -27.86 33.47
C SER A 429 -5.03 -26.98 34.09
N ALA A 430 -4.89 -26.60 35.34
CA ALA A 430 -5.85 -25.66 36.00
C ALA A 430 -5.77 -24.28 35.34
N THR A 431 -4.59 -23.78 35.04
CA THR A 431 -4.37 -22.53 34.29
C THR A 431 -5.13 -22.54 32.96
N LEU A 432 -4.96 -23.57 32.12
CA LEU A 432 -5.69 -23.68 30.86
C LEU A 432 -7.20 -23.75 31.07
N GLY A 433 -7.67 -24.45 32.10
CA GLY A 433 -9.09 -24.53 32.43
C GLY A 433 -9.69 -23.17 32.78
N ALA A 434 -9.00 -22.39 33.60
CA ALA A 434 -9.41 -21.04 33.98
C ALA A 434 -9.41 -20.06 32.80
N MET A 435 -8.32 -20.10 31.99
CA MET A 435 -8.24 -19.32 30.75
C MET A 435 -9.38 -19.65 29.78
N ASN A 436 -9.68 -20.95 29.60
CA ASN A 436 -10.75 -21.41 28.71
C ASN A 436 -12.12 -20.90 29.17
N ALA A 437 -12.42 -20.97 30.48
CA ALA A 437 -13.67 -20.45 31.05
C ALA A 437 -13.80 -18.93 30.83
N GLU A 438 -12.71 -18.17 31.05
CA GLU A 438 -12.68 -16.73 30.83
C GLU A 438 -12.90 -16.40 29.36
N LEU A 439 -12.16 -17.05 28.43
CA LEU A 439 -12.21 -16.75 27.00
C LEU A 439 -13.56 -17.17 26.37
N SER A 440 -14.16 -18.25 26.85
CA SER A 440 -15.49 -18.72 26.40
C SER A 440 -16.63 -17.80 26.81
N SER A 441 -16.45 -16.94 27.82
CA SER A 441 -17.50 -16.03 28.33
C SER A 441 -17.77 -14.83 27.40
N VAL A 442 -17.00 -14.65 26.35
CA VAL A 442 -17.07 -13.49 25.46
C VAL A 442 -17.75 -13.85 24.15
N GLU A 443 -18.93 -13.31 23.92
CA GLU A 443 -19.70 -13.44 22.68
C GLU A 443 -19.09 -12.58 21.53
N ILE A 444 -17.86 -12.87 21.10
CA ILE A 444 -17.26 -12.15 19.97
C ILE A 444 -16.95 -13.12 18.83
N GLY A 445 -18.01 -13.61 18.18
CA GLY A 445 -17.89 -14.47 16.99
C GLY A 445 -17.18 -15.81 17.28
N PHE A 446 -17.28 -16.76 16.38
CA PHE A 446 -16.63 -18.09 16.48
C PHE A 446 -15.10 -17.97 16.31
N ARG A 447 -14.40 -17.56 17.36
CA ARG A 447 -12.93 -17.58 17.36
C ARG A 447 -12.44 -18.50 18.47
N PHE A 448 -11.49 -19.34 18.14
CA PHE A 448 -10.82 -20.24 19.05
C PHE A 448 -9.33 -19.90 19.10
N ILE A 449 -8.65 -20.36 20.12
CA ILE A 449 -7.22 -20.16 20.30
C ILE A 449 -6.58 -21.53 20.51
N THR A 450 -5.59 -21.86 19.72
CA THR A 450 -4.75 -23.01 20.01
C THR A 450 -3.59 -22.57 20.89
N LEU A 451 -3.25 -23.37 21.93
CA LEU A 451 -2.22 -23.01 22.88
C LEU A 451 -1.49 -24.23 23.42
N VAL A 452 -0.19 -24.16 23.49
CA VAL A 452 0.67 -25.10 24.20
C VAL A 452 1.45 -24.37 25.29
N MET A 453 1.51 -24.98 26.48
CA MET A 453 2.19 -24.42 27.64
C MET A 453 3.10 -25.46 28.29
N LEU A 454 4.32 -25.05 28.57
CA LEU A 454 5.30 -25.80 29.35
C LEU A 454 5.53 -25.06 30.67
N VAL A 455 5.58 -25.79 31.79
CA VAL A 455 6.03 -25.24 33.06
C VAL A 455 7.25 -26.05 33.52
N LEU A 456 8.42 -25.42 33.45
CA LEU A 456 9.71 -25.98 33.88
C LEU A 456 9.94 -25.66 35.36
N ASP A 457 10.10 -26.69 36.17
CA ASP A 457 10.59 -26.57 37.55
C ASP A 457 12.13 -26.63 37.53
N LEU A 458 12.77 -25.54 37.90
CA LEU A 458 14.23 -25.35 37.84
C LEU A 458 14.98 -26.15 38.94
N LYS A 459 14.25 -26.59 40.00
CA LYS A 459 14.85 -27.41 41.08
C LYS A 459 14.91 -28.89 40.72
N THR A 460 13.83 -29.36 40.07
CA THR A 460 13.69 -30.78 39.74
C THR A 460 13.96 -31.11 38.29
N ASN A 461 14.10 -30.09 37.42
CA ASN A 461 14.20 -30.22 35.96
C ASN A 461 12.99 -30.91 35.30
N LYS A 462 11.87 -31.03 36.01
CA LYS A 462 10.63 -31.58 35.47
C LYS A 462 9.91 -30.48 34.65
N ILE A 463 9.32 -30.92 33.57
CA ILE A 463 8.48 -30.10 32.71
C ILE A 463 7.05 -30.64 32.73
N SER A 464 6.09 -29.79 33.02
CA SER A 464 4.67 -30.07 32.87
C SER A 464 4.20 -29.48 31.53
N LEU A 465 3.71 -30.31 30.62
CA LEU A 465 3.18 -29.95 29.31
C LEU A 465 1.66 -30.05 29.30
N VAL A 466 0.99 -29.01 28.84
CA VAL A 466 -0.45 -29.01 28.53
C VAL A 466 -0.68 -28.47 27.13
N ASN A 467 -1.71 -28.97 26.43
CA ASN A 467 -1.99 -28.61 25.04
C ASN A 467 -3.50 -28.42 24.81
N ALA A 468 -3.89 -27.25 24.34
CA ALA A 468 -5.24 -26.89 23.94
C ALA A 468 -5.35 -26.80 22.40
N GLY A 469 -5.28 -27.97 21.74
CA GLY A 469 -5.48 -28.08 20.29
C GLY A 469 -4.35 -27.49 19.42
N HIS A 470 -3.21 -27.19 20.01
CA HIS A 470 -2.03 -26.66 19.30
C HIS A 470 -1.18 -27.76 18.68
N MET A 471 -0.29 -27.41 17.75
CA MET A 471 0.69 -28.34 17.19
C MET A 471 1.52 -28.98 18.32
N PRO A 472 1.69 -30.33 18.32
CA PRO A 472 2.49 -30.97 19.36
C PRO A 472 3.95 -30.52 19.26
N PRO A 473 4.59 -30.16 20.38
CA PRO A 473 6.01 -29.85 20.40
C PRO A 473 6.86 -30.98 19.83
N LEU A 474 7.98 -30.64 19.20
CA LEU A 474 8.94 -31.62 18.66
C LEU A 474 10.12 -31.77 19.62
N LEU A 475 10.29 -32.98 20.13
CA LEU A 475 11.47 -33.34 20.94
C LEU A 475 12.58 -33.80 20.01
N ILE A 476 13.75 -33.22 20.17
CA ILE A 476 15.01 -33.62 19.51
C ILE A 476 15.87 -34.30 20.57
N ASP A 477 16.14 -35.59 20.41
CA ASP A 477 16.99 -36.34 21.33
C ASP A 477 18.49 -36.07 21.11
N ALA A 478 19.33 -36.69 21.96
CA ALA A 478 20.79 -36.52 21.91
C ALA A 478 21.43 -37.07 20.62
N GLU A 479 20.75 -37.94 19.89
CA GLU A 479 21.10 -38.51 18.60
C GLU A 479 20.49 -37.76 17.41
N ALA A 480 19.90 -36.55 17.63
CA ALA A 480 19.22 -35.71 16.65
C ALA A 480 17.98 -36.38 16.02
N LYS A 481 17.36 -37.36 16.67
CA LYS A 481 16.07 -37.88 16.21
C LYS A 481 14.94 -36.98 16.71
N VAL A 482 14.01 -36.68 15.81
CA VAL A 482 12.89 -35.78 16.08
C VAL A 482 11.59 -36.57 16.20
N ARG A 483 10.85 -36.33 17.29
CA ARG A 483 9.52 -36.91 17.51
C ARG A 483 8.54 -35.93 18.14
N PRO A 484 7.25 -36.01 17.79
CA PRO A 484 6.23 -35.21 18.47
C PRO A 484 6.06 -35.69 19.91
N LEU A 485 5.80 -34.73 20.83
CA LEU A 485 5.61 -34.99 22.26
C LEU A 485 4.22 -34.55 22.70
N GLY A 486 3.53 -35.34 23.52
CA GLY A 486 2.25 -34.96 24.13
C GLY A 486 1.07 -34.91 23.15
N LYS A 487 1.13 -35.61 22.02
CA LYS A 487 0.01 -35.67 21.07
C LYS A 487 -1.24 -36.28 21.69
N GLU A 488 -1.09 -37.21 22.60
CA GLU A 488 -2.14 -37.96 23.29
C GLU A 488 -2.91 -37.09 24.32
N ILE A 489 -2.31 -36.02 24.82
CA ILE A 489 -2.92 -35.10 25.80
C ILE A 489 -3.57 -33.87 25.17
N SER A 490 -3.51 -33.74 23.83
CA SER A 490 -4.06 -32.59 23.14
C SER A 490 -5.57 -32.51 23.34
N GLY A 491 -6.04 -31.41 23.96
CA GLY A 491 -7.44 -31.08 24.15
C GLY A 491 -8.03 -30.27 22.99
N MET A 492 -9.26 -29.79 23.15
CA MET A 492 -9.87 -28.82 22.22
C MET A 492 -9.20 -27.45 22.38
N PRO A 493 -9.16 -26.63 21.32
CA PRO A 493 -8.75 -25.24 21.42
C PRO A 493 -9.55 -24.46 22.47
N LEU A 494 -8.96 -23.44 23.06
CA LEU A 494 -9.62 -22.55 24.03
C LEU A 494 -10.76 -21.79 23.33
N GLY A 495 -11.86 -21.60 24.06
CA GLY A 495 -13.06 -20.90 23.57
C GLY A 495 -14.07 -21.78 22.82
N VAL A 496 -13.75 -23.07 22.55
CA VAL A 496 -14.66 -24.01 21.86
C VAL A 496 -15.67 -24.64 22.83
N ASN A 497 -15.19 -25.15 23.95
CA ASN A 497 -16.02 -25.79 24.96
C ASN A 497 -15.62 -25.30 26.38
N PRO A 498 -16.43 -24.50 27.05
CA PRO A 498 -16.06 -23.94 28.35
C PRO A 498 -15.81 -24.98 29.45
N GLU A 499 -16.37 -26.20 29.33
CA GLU A 499 -16.21 -27.28 30.30
C GLU A 499 -15.03 -28.21 29.98
N GLN A 500 -14.24 -27.90 28.97
CA GLN A 500 -13.07 -28.71 28.57
C GLN A 500 -12.07 -28.82 29.72
N LYS A 501 -11.73 -30.06 30.10
CA LYS A 501 -10.64 -30.36 31.02
C LYS A 501 -9.37 -30.71 30.21
N PHE A 502 -8.27 -30.14 30.60
CA PHE A 502 -6.98 -30.39 29.96
C PHE A 502 -6.17 -31.43 30.74
N GLN A 503 -5.50 -32.30 30.02
CA GLN A 503 -4.57 -33.28 30.61
C GLN A 503 -3.16 -32.69 30.65
N GLU A 504 -2.38 -33.13 31.63
CA GLU A 504 -1.01 -32.69 31.86
C GLU A 504 -0.05 -33.91 31.70
N LEU A 505 1.04 -33.70 30.94
CA LEU A 505 2.11 -34.66 30.79
C LEU A 505 3.35 -34.15 31.52
N GLU A 506 3.82 -34.91 32.51
CA GLU A 506 5.09 -34.63 33.17
C GLU A 506 6.23 -35.44 32.54
N PHE A 507 7.34 -34.77 32.24
CA PHE A 507 8.56 -35.42 31.76
C PHE A 507 9.78 -34.60 32.17
N GLU A 508 10.98 -35.18 31.96
CA GLU A 508 12.25 -34.51 32.21
C GLU A 508 13.02 -34.43 30.88
N LEU A 509 13.48 -33.26 30.50
CA LEU A 509 14.33 -33.05 29.35
C LEU A 509 15.77 -33.49 29.71
N GLN A 510 16.31 -34.45 29.00
CA GLN A 510 17.65 -34.95 29.29
C GLN A 510 18.75 -33.97 28.82
N PRO A 511 19.95 -34.01 29.42
CA PRO A 511 21.04 -33.17 28.96
C PRO A 511 21.39 -33.40 27.48
N GLY A 512 21.35 -32.34 26.67
CA GLY A 512 21.55 -32.39 25.21
C GLY A 512 20.27 -32.52 24.40
N GLU A 513 19.14 -32.80 25.03
CA GLU A 513 17.84 -32.78 24.34
C GLU A 513 17.31 -31.35 24.15
N SER A 514 16.54 -31.15 23.08
CA SER A 514 15.89 -29.90 22.76
C SER A 514 14.41 -30.11 22.53
N LEU A 515 13.61 -29.09 22.82
CA LEU A 515 12.17 -29.04 22.53
C LEU A 515 11.87 -27.83 21.66
N VAL A 516 11.12 -28.04 20.58
CA VAL A 516 10.72 -26.99 19.64
C VAL A 516 9.21 -26.91 19.58
N LEU A 517 8.68 -25.75 19.90
CA LEU A 517 7.28 -25.36 19.73
C LEU A 517 7.18 -24.52 18.46
N TYR A 518 6.10 -24.66 17.71
CA TYR A 518 5.93 -23.97 16.43
C TYR A 518 4.44 -23.76 16.12
N THR A 519 4.12 -22.69 15.37
CA THR A 519 2.78 -22.43 14.86
C THR A 519 2.61 -23.01 13.45
N ASP A 520 1.36 -23.12 13.02
CA ASP A 520 1.02 -23.71 11.72
C ASP A 520 1.52 -22.89 10.52
N GLY A 521 1.77 -21.58 10.67
CA GLY A 521 2.37 -20.74 9.64
C GLY A 521 3.69 -21.30 9.09
N ILE A 522 4.46 -22.05 9.90
CA ILE A 522 5.65 -22.76 9.43
C ILE A 522 5.27 -23.92 8.50
N THR A 523 4.30 -24.75 8.91
CA THR A 523 3.94 -25.97 8.17
C THR A 523 2.95 -25.73 7.05
N GLU A 524 2.16 -24.65 7.12
CA GLU A 524 1.17 -24.27 6.12
C GLU A 524 1.72 -23.32 5.05
N THR A 525 2.99 -22.95 5.14
CA THR A 525 3.66 -22.19 4.07
C THR A 525 3.55 -22.91 2.74
N LEU A 526 3.09 -22.18 1.70
CA LEU A 526 2.87 -22.70 0.35
C LEU A 526 4.04 -22.36 -0.57
N ASN A 527 4.36 -23.31 -1.46
CA ASN A 527 5.21 -23.04 -2.61
C ASN A 527 4.39 -22.56 -3.84
N PRO A 528 5.02 -22.13 -4.94
CA PRO A 528 4.32 -21.74 -6.18
C PRO A 528 3.45 -22.85 -6.77
N GLU A 529 3.78 -24.10 -6.50
CA GLU A 529 3.04 -25.29 -6.92
C GLU A 529 1.83 -25.60 -5.99
N LYS A 530 1.59 -24.74 -4.97
CA LYS A 530 0.55 -24.89 -3.94
C LYS A 530 0.69 -26.12 -3.04
N GLU A 531 1.90 -26.60 -2.88
CA GLU A 531 2.20 -27.63 -1.88
C GLU A 531 2.50 -26.98 -0.53
N LEU A 532 2.08 -27.61 0.58
CA LEU A 532 2.45 -27.21 1.94
C LEU A 532 3.88 -27.63 2.27
N PHE A 533 4.59 -26.82 3.06
CA PHE A 533 5.89 -27.21 3.65
C PHE A 533 5.72 -28.50 4.47
N GLY A 534 4.77 -28.50 5.38
CA GLY A 534 4.31 -29.66 6.13
C GLY A 534 5.28 -30.12 7.23
N THR A 535 4.73 -30.82 8.23
CA THR A 535 5.48 -31.31 9.40
C THR A 535 6.64 -32.24 9.02
N LYS A 536 6.55 -32.97 7.90
CA LYS A 536 7.62 -33.88 7.48
C LYS A 536 8.91 -33.15 7.09
N ARG A 537 8.79 -32.00 6.37
CA ARG A 537 9.96 -31.18 6.02
C ARG A 537 10.52 -30.49 7.26
N LEU A 538 9.65 -30.00 8.14
CA LEU A 538 10.07 -29.43 9.42
C LEU A 538 10.88 -30.44 10.27
N ILE A 539 10.39 -31.67 10.42
CA ILE A 539 11.12 -32.74 11.15
C ILE A 539 12.48 -32.99 10.50
N LYS A 540 12.52 -33.11 9.18
CA LYS A 540 13.78 -33.36 8.45
C LYS A 540 14.77 -32.19 8.62
N SER A 541 14.31 -30.94 8.66
CA SER A 541 15.14 -29.76 8.93
C SER A 541 15.74 -29.82 10.33
N LEU A 542 15.00 -30.32 11.31
CA LEU A 542 15.42 -30.43 12.70
C LEU A 542 16.30 -31.66 12.99
N GLU A 543 16.40 -32.65 12.09
CA GLU A 543 17.26 -33.85 12.23
C GLU A 543 18.75 -33.56 11.94
N ASN A 544 19.12 -32.33 11.66
CA ASN A 544 20.50 -31.90 11.48
C ASN A 544 21.18 -31.63 12.84
N SER A 545 22.52 -31.70 12.87
CA SER A 545 23.29 -31.27 14.02
C SER A 545 23.50 -29.75 13.96
N PHE A 546 23.26 -29.06 15.05
CA PHE A 546 23.40 -27.61 15.17
C PHE A 546 24.38 -27.24 16.28
N GLU A 547 25.25 -26.27 16.04
CA GLU A 547 26.16 -25.74 17.04
C GLU A 547 25.43 -24.92 18.10
N SER A 548 24.37 -24.20 17.70
CA SER A 548 23.56 -23.37 18.58
C SER A 548 22.06 -23.49 18.30
N MET A 549 21.24 -23.07 19.27
CA MET A 549 19.79 -23.01 19.08
C MET A 549 19.36 -21.90 18.10
N ASP A 550 20.14 -20.83 17.98
CA ASP A 550 19.92 -19.77 17.00
C ASP A 550 20.13 -20.31 15.57
N GLU A 551 21.19 -21.09 15.35
CA GLU A 551 21.44 -21.75 14.05
C GLU A 551 20.31 -22.69 13.65
N LEU A 552 19.78 -23.48 14.60
CA LEU A 552 18.63 -24.36 14.36
C LEU A 552 17.43 -23.58 13.84
N ILE A 553 17.05 -22.49 14.51
CA ILE A 553 15.90 -21.67 14.10
C ILE A 553 16.17 -20.98 12.77
N GLU A 554 17.36 -20.40 12.59
CA GLU A 554 17.74 -19.72 11.34
C GLU A 554 17.67 -20.68 10.14
N GLN A 555 18.12 -21.90 10.30
CA GLN A 555 18.04 -22.91 9.23
C GLN A 555 16.59 -23.26 8.89
N VAL A 556 15.73 -23.50 9.89
CA VAL A 556 14.30 -23.77 9.65
C VAL A 556 13.66 -22.63 8.87
N VAL A 557 13.88 -21.39 9.30
CA VAL A 557 13.33 -20.19 8.64
C VAL A 557 13.85 -20.08 7.21
N GLN A 558 15.15 -20.29 6.98
CA GLN A 558 15.73 -20.24 5.64
C GLN A 558 15.16 -21.32 4.71
N GLU A 559 14.93 -22.54 5.21
CA GLU A 559 14.33 -23.61 4.41
C GLU A 559 12.87 -23.31 4.06
N VAL A 560 12.10 -22.74 4.99
CA VAL A 560 10.72 -22.27 4.73
C VAL A 560 10.70 -21.17 3.67
N ASP A 561 11.58 -20.18 3.78
CA ASP A 561 11.69 -19.08 2.82
C ASP A 561 12.10 -19.57 1.42
N GLN A 562 13.05 -20.48 1.36
CA GLN A 562 13.48 -21.11 0.10
C GLN A 562 12.35 -21.92 -0.54
N PHE A 563 11.56 -22.61 0.27
CA PHE A 563 10.39 -23.36 -0.19
C PHE A 563 9.30 -22.45 -0.73
N ALA A 564 9.02 -21.34 -0.05
CA ALA A 564 8.03 -20.34 -0.47
C ALA A 564 8.41 -19.62 -1.78
N ARG A 565 9.69 -19.60 -2.17
CA ARG A 565 10.19 -18.98 -3.42
C ARG A 565 9.64 -17.58 -3.68
N LYS A 566 9.64 -16.71 -2.66
CA LYS A 566 9.14 -15.32 -2.70
C LYS A 566 7.61 -15.15 -2.74
N LEU A 567 6.83 -16.18 -2.51
CA LEU A 567 5.42 -15.98 -2.20
C LEU A 567 5.31 -15.20 -0.88
N SER A 568 4.32 -14.33 -0.80
CA SER A 568 4.01 -13.65 0.46
C SER A 568 3.58 -14.68 1.49
N GLN A 569 4.10 -14.53 2.71
CA GLN A 569 3.72 -15.33 3.86
C GLN A 569 2.21 -15.35 4.05
N SER A 570 1.64 -16.55 4.22
CA SER A 570 0.18 -16.75 4.33
C SER A 570 -0.31 -16.63 5.75
N ASP A 571 0.48 -17.03 6.75
CA ASP A 571 0.15 -16.99 8.18
C ASP A 571 1.33 -16.56 9.04
N ASP A 572 1.05 -16.18 10.30
CA ASP A 572 2.07 -15.80 11.26
C ASP A 572 3.01 -16.98 11.53
N MET A 573 4.31 -16.73 11.62
CA MET A 573 5.31 -17.75 11.92
C MET A 573 5.91 -17.50 13.29
N CYS A 574 5.75 -18.46 14.19
CA CYS A 574 6.39 -18.44 15.49
C CYS A 574 7.09 -19.76 15.80
N LEU A 575 8.31 -19.66 16.29
CA LEU A 575 9.13 -20.78 16.79
C LEU A 575 9.65 -20.41 18.18
N VAL A 576 9.54 -21.35 19.12
CA VAL A 576 10.14 -21.24 20.44
C VAL A 576 10.87 -22.52 20.74
N ALA A 577 12.15 -22.43 21.05
CA ALA A 577 12.97 -23.61 21.30
C ALA A 577 13.72 -23.48 22.62
N LEU A 578 13.88 -24.61 23.32
CA LEU A 578 14.72 -24.72 24.51
C LEU A 578 15.57 -25.98 24.42
N ARG A 579 16.81 -25.89 24.93
CA ARG A 579 17.77 -27.02 25.06
C ARG A 579 18.22 -27.11 26.49
N ARG A 580 18.27 -28.33 27.02
CA ARG A 580 19.01 -28.58 28.25
C ARG A 580 20.46 -28.84 27.89
N GLU A 581 21.36 -28.03 28.41
CA GLU A 581 22.79 -28.11 28.11
C GLU A 581 23.42 -29.38 28.69
N LYS A 582 24.40 -29.95 27.98
CA LYS A 582 25.24 -31.00 28.53
C LYS A 582 26.11 -30.40 29.63
N ILE A 583 26.10 -30.98 30.83
CA ILE A 583 26.98 -30.54 31.89
C ILE A 583 28.40 -30.84 31.41
N SER A 584 29.14 -29.78 31.07
CA SER A 584 30.57 -29.88 30.81
C SER A 584 31.22 -30.30 32.12
N GLY A 585 31.65 -31.54 32.22
CA GLY A 585 32.35 -32.10 33.36
C GLY A 585 33.75 -31.50 33.54
#